data_92b005b67763c26f424b5b2730f5ab65
#
_entry.id   92b005b67763c26f424b5b2730f5ab65
#
_cell.length_a   1.000
_cell.length_b   1.000
_cell.length_c   1.000
_cell.angle_alpha   90.00
_cell.angle_beta   90.00
_cell.angle_gamma   90.00
#
_symmetry.space_group_name_H-M   'P 1'
#
loop_
_entity.id
_entity.type
_entity.pdbx_description
1 polymer ?
#
loop_
_entity_poly.entity_id
_entity_poly.type
_entity_poly.pdbx_seq_one_letter_code
_entity_poly.pdbx_strand_id
1 'polypeptide(L)'
;NMSRVDFARVEDAYEAFVAGVEGPQGMVRSGALNRAFHHSIYAAASRPRLLEMIADLNTRLDRYIRGHLIIEGRAEITHDEHKAILDACRNRDADLCARLTRVHILEASRISVEVFRRRHAGLTVC
;
A
#
# COMPACT_ATOMS: atom_id res chain seq x y z
N ASN A 1 4.14 -18.41 -8.42
CA ASN A 1 4.27 -18.12 -9.86
C ASN A 1 3.08 -17.30 -10.33
N MET A 2 3.29 -16.02 -10.57
CA MET A 2 2.30 -15.09 -11.10
C MET A 2 2.01 -15.42 -12.57
N SER A 3 0.73 -15.61 -12.92
CA SER A 3 0.29 -15.80 -14.31
C SER A 3 0.30 -14.47 -15.09
N ARG A 4 0.13 -14.52 -16.41
CA ARG A 4 -0.03 -13.29 -17.22
C ARG A 4 -1.26 -12.47 -16.81
N VAL A 5 -2.34 -13.15 -16.42
CA VAL A 5 -3.58 -12.50 -15.98
C VAL A 5 -3.37 -11.82 -14.63
N ASP A 6 -2.68 -12.48 -13.69
CA ASP A 6 -2.35 -11.87 -12.40
C ASP A 6 -1.48 -10.62 -12.60
N PHE A 7 -0.49 -10.72 -13.50
CA PHE A 7 0.38 -9.61 -13.80
C PHE A 7 -0.38 -8.40 -14.39
N ALA A 8 -1.28 -8.62 -15.35
CA ALA A 8 -2.12 -7.54 -15.90
C ALA A 8 -2.95 -6.87 -14.80
N ARG A 9 -3.51 -7.63 -13.85
CA ARG A 9 -4.24 -7.07 -12.70
C ARG A 9 -3.36 -6.21 -11.79
N VAL A 10 -2.09 -6.57 -11.62
CA VAL A 10 -1.14 -5.75 -10.84
C VAL A 10 -0.85 -4.44 -11.56
N GLU A 11 -0.64 -4.48 -12.88
CA GLU A 11 -0.43 -3.27 -13.69
C GLU A 11 -1.65 -2.35 -13.64
N ASP A 12 -2.84 -2.88 -13.90
CA ASP A 12 -4.09 -2.11 -13.85
C ASP A 12 -4.31 -1.45 -12.47
N ALA A 13 -4.02 -2.18 -11.39
CA ALA A 13 -4.15 -1.66 -10.04
C ALA A 13 -3.12 -0.57 -9.72
N TYR A 14 -1.90 -0.69 -10.25
CA TYR A 14 -0.88 0.34 -10.13
C TYR A 14 -1.27 1.62 -10.89
N GLU A 15 -1.71 1.49 -12.14
CA GLU A 15 -2.16 2.62 -12.95
C GLU A 15 -3.35 3.34 -12.32
N ALA A 16 -4.30 2.58 -11.78
CA ALA A 16 -5.44 3.12 -11.05
C ALA A 16 -5.00 3.87 -9.77
N PHE A 17 -3.99 3.36 -9.06
CA PHE A 17 -3.41 4.05 -7.89
C PHE A 17 -2.80 5.39 -8.30
N VAL A 18 -1.92 5.41 -9.31
CA VAL A 18 -1.27 6.65 -9.78
C VAL A 18 -2.31 7.69 -10.19
N ALA A 19 -3.22 7.33 -11.10
CA ALA A 19 -4.25 8.23 -11.60
C ALA A 19 -5.21 8.70 -10.50
N GLY A 20 -5.53 7.83 -9.55
CA GLY A 20 -6.49 8.14 -8.49
C GLY A 20 -5.92 9.01 -7.38
N VAL A 21 -4.64 8.89 -7.06
CA VAL A 21 -3.97 9.71 -6.01
C VAL A 21 -3.74 11.14 -6.50
N GLU A 22 -3.46 11.33 -7.77
CA GLU A 22 -3.26 12.65 -8.40
C GLU A 22 -4.58 13.39 -8.66
N GLY A 23 -5.71 12.70 -8.65
CA GLY A 23 -7.02 13.27 -8.95
C GLY A 23 -7.63 14.10 -7.80
N PRO A 24 -8.71 14.86 -8.08
CA PRO A 24 -9.34 15.77 -7.11
C PRO A 24 -9.91 15.07 -5.86
N GLN A 25 -10.09 13.76 -5.90
CA GLN A 25 -10.52 12.94 -4.75
C GLN A 25 -9.39 12.02 -4.24
N GLY A 26 -8.14 12.31 -4.57
CA GLY A 26 -6.98 11.45 -4.29
C GLY A 26 -6.88 11.06 -2.82
N MET A 27 -7.06 12.01 -1.92
CA MET A 27 -7.01 11.77 -0.47
C MET A 27 -8.07 10.77 0.00
N VAL A 28 -9.30 10.84 -0.53
CA VAL A 28 -10.41 9.96 -0.13
C VAL A 28 -10.21 8.55 -0.69
N ARG A 29 -9.68 8.44 -1.90
CA ARG A 29 -9.54 7.17 -2.63
C ARG A 29 -8.21 6.46 -2.37
N SER A 30 -7.20 7.17 -1.88
CA SER A 30 -5.83 6.66 -1.75
C SER A 30 -5.74 5.36 -0.95
N GLY A 31 -6.45 5.24 0.15
CA GLY A 31 -6.45 4.02 0.96
C GLY A 31 -7.00 2.81 0.22
N ALA A 32 -8.12 2.96 -0.50
CA ALA A 32 -8.72 1.88 -1.29
C ALA A 32 -7.83 1.48 -2.46
N LEU A 33 -7.24 2.45 -3.16
CA LEU A 33 -6.34 2.21 -4.29
C LEU A 33 -5.03 1.53 -3.85
N ASN A 34 -4.46 1.97 -2.73
CA ASN A 34 -3.30 1.33 -2.12
C ASN A 34 -3.59 -0.14 -1.77
N ARG A 35 -4.74 -0.42 -1.13
CA ARG A 35 -5.15 -1.80 -0.83
C ARG A 35 -5.34 -2.63 -2.09
N ALA A 36 -5.98 -2.08 -3.13
CA ALA A 36 -6.20 -2.79 -4.39
C ALA A 36 -4.87 -3.20 -5.05
N PHE A 37 -3.88 -2.31 -5.06
CA PHE A 37 -2.55 -2.61 -5.58
C PHE A 37 -1.90 -3.77 -4.82
N HIS A 38 -1.79 -3.68 -3.50
CA HIS A 38 -1.18 -4.76 -2.70
C HIS A 38 -1.96 -6.07 -2.80
N HIS A 39 -3.30 -6.01 -2.77
CA HIS A 39 -4.15 -7.19 -2.91
C HIS A 39 -3.92 -7.93 -4.24
N SER A 40 -3.76 -7.20 -5.34
CA SER A 40 -3.51 -7.80 -6.65
C SER A 40 -2.21 -8.64 -6.67
N ILE A 41 -1.18 -8.19 -5.96
CA ILE A 41 0.09 -8.93 -5.81
C ILE A 41 -0.11 -10.17 -4.96
N TYR A 42 -0.78 -10.04 -3.80
CA TYR A 42 -0.97 -11.15 -2.87
C TYR A 42 -1.91 -12.23 -3.42
N ALA A 43 -2.88 -11.85 -4.25
CA ALA A 43 -3.82 -12.77 -4.88
C ALA A 43 -3.13 -13.85 -5.73
N ALA A 44 -1.99 -13.50 -6.35
CA ALA A 44 -1.17 -14.44 -7.11
C ALA A 44 -0.58 -15.59 -6.28
N ALA A 45 -0.55 -15.46 -4.95
CA ALA A 45 -0.07 -16.50 -4.06
C ALA A 45 -1.08 -17.64 -3.83
N SER A 46 -2.34 -17.49 -4.28
CA SER A 46 -3.42 -18.48 -4.13
C SER A 46 -3.62 -18.95 -2.67
N ARG A 47 -3.58 -18.03 -1.71
CA ARG A 47 -3.75 -18.28 -0.28
C ARG A 47 -5.01 -17.57 0.26
N PRO A 48 -6.23 -18.08 -0.01
CA PRO A 48 -7.48 -17.35 0.26
C PRO A 48 -7.63 -16.94 1.74
N ARG A 49 -7.35 -17.82 2.69
CA ARG A 49 -7.45 -17.48 4.12
C ARG A 49 -6.49 -16.36 4.53
N LEU A 50 -5.27 -16.35 3.98
CA LEU A 50 -4.31 -15.27 4.25
C LEU A 50 -4.80 -13.95 3.65
N LEU A 51 -5.39 -13.99 2.46
CA LEU A 51 -5.97 -12.81 1.82
C LEU A 51 -7.12 -12.23 2.64
N GLU A 52 -8.00 -13.06 3.18
CA GLU A 52 -9.09 -12.63 4.07
C GLU A 52 -8.55 -11.94 5.34
N MET A 53 -7.54 -12.51 5.98
CA MET A 53 -6.89 -11.91 7.16
C MET A 53 -6.24 -10.56 6.83
N ILE A 54 -5.55 -10.46 5.69
CA ILE A 54 -4.95 -9.20 5.22
C ILE A 54 -6.03 -8.15 4.94
N ALA A 55 -7.13 -8.53 4.30
CA ALA A 55 -8.24 -7.64 4.01
C ALA A 55 -8.90 -7.09 5.29
N ASP A 56 -9.11 -7.93 6.32
CA ASP A 56 -9.64 -7.51 7.61
C ASP A 56 -8.68 -6.53 8.31
N LEU A 57 -7.40 -6.84 8.37
CA LEU A 57 -6.38 -5.94 8.94
C LEU A 57 -6.32 -4.61 8.20
N ASN A 58 -6.34 -4.61 6.86
CA ASN A 58 -6.34 -3.40 6.05
C ASN A 58 -7.57 -2.53 6.31
N THR A 59 -8.75 -3.15 6.50
CA THR A 59 -9.97 -2.42 6.84
C THR A 59 -9.84 -1.70 8.19
N ARG A 60 -9.27 -2.36 9.17
CA ARG A 60 -9.02 -1.78 10.50
C ARG A 60 -7.98 -0.67 10.48
N LEU A 61 -6.99 -0.77 9.58
CA LEU A 61 -5.88 0.17 9.45
C LEU A 61 -6.16 1.31 8.45
N ASP A 62 -7.28 1.31 7.75
CA ASP A 62 -7.58 2.23 6.65
C ASP A 62 -7.35 3.71 7.01
N ARG A 63 -7.82 4.15 8.17
CA ARG A 63 -7.64 5.54 8.63
C ARG A 63 -6.17 5.93 8.82
N TYR A 64 -5.32 4.98 9.22
CA TYR A 64 -3.88 5.22 9.41
C TYR A 64 -3.15 5.25 8.07
N ILE A 65 -3.52 4.36 7.15
CA ILE A 65 -2.97 4.30 5.78
C ILE A 65 -3.28 5.63 5.05
N ARG A 66 -4.50 6.11 5.13
CA ARG A 66 -4.87 7.42 4.55
C ARG A 66 -4.10 8.56 5.21
N GLY A 67 -3.99 8.55 6.52
CA GLY A 67 -3.21 9.55 7.26
C GLY A 67 -1.74 9.58 6.88
N HIS A 68 -1.16 8.42 6.54
CA HIS A 68 0.21 8.31 6.05
C HIS A 68 0.39 8.93 4.65
N LEU A 69 -0.55 8.67 3.73
CA LEU A 69 -0.46 9.11 2.34
C LEU A 69 -0.65 10.63 2.15
N ILE A 70 -1.26 11.32 3.12
CA ILE A 70 -1.46 12.77 3.07
C ILE A 70 -0.29 13.59 3.64
N ILE A 71 0.76 12.93 4.16
CA ILE A 71 1.97 13.63 4.60
C ILE A 71 2.68 14.19 3.37
N GLU A 72 3.10 15.45 3.46
CA GLU A 72 3.80 16.16 2.38
C GLU A 72 5.00 15.34 1.85
N GLY A 73 5.08 15.20 0.52
CA GLY A 73 6.11 14.41 -0.17
C GLY A 73 5.97 12.88 -0.03
N ARG A 74 5.01 12.39 0.75
CA ARG A 74 4.87 10.94 0.97
C ARG A 74 4.17 10.23 -0.17
N ALA A 75 3.32 10.93 -0.91
CA ALA A 75 2.63 10.38 -2.07
C ALA A 75 3.62 9.99 -3.17
N GLU A 76 4.59 10.86 -3.49
CA GLU A 76 5.62 10.59 -4.49
C GLU A 76 6.53 9.43 -4.05
N ILE A 77 6.97 9.43 -2.78
CA ILE A 77 7.79 8.32 -2.25
C ILE A 77 7.03 6.99 -2.34
N THR A 78 5.75 6.97 -1.97
CA THR A 78 4.92 5.77 -2.07
C THR A 78 4.73 5.32 -3.52
N HIS A 79 4.59 6.26 -4.44
CA HIS A 79 4.53 5.97 -5.88
C HIS A 79 5.81 5.27 -6.36
N ASP A 80 6.98 5.80 -6.01
CA ASP A 80 8.28 5.21 -6.37
C ASP A 80 8.49 3.82 -5.75
N GLU A 81 8.08 3.64 -4.49
CA GLU A 81 8.11 2.35 -3.80
C GLU A 81 7.19 1.32 -4.49
N HIS A 82 5.95 1.70 -4.85
CA HIS A 82 5.03 0.83 -5.58
C HIS A 82 5.55 0.50 -6.97
N LYS A 83 6.16 1.48 -7.67
CA LYS A 83 6.79 1.25 -8.97
C LYS A 83 7.90 0.22 -8.88
N ALA A 84 8.77 0.32 -7.87
CA ALA A 84 9.85 -0.65 -7.66
C ALA A 84 9.31 -2.07 -7.40
N ILE A 85 8.22 -2.19 -6.64
CA ILE A 85 7.54 -3.48 -6.41
C ILE A 85 6.96 -4.03 -7.72
N LEU A 86 6.30 -3.19 -8.52
CA LEU A 86 5.78 -3.58 -9.83
C LEU A 86 6.90 -4.06 -10.76
N ASP A 87 8.02 -3.35 -10.81
CA ASP A 87 9.17 -3.72 -11.65
C ASP A 87 9.80 -5.06 -11.20
N ALA A 88 9.84 -5.34 -9.90
CA ALA A 88 10.23 -6.66 -9.40
C ALA A 88 9.27 -7.77 -9.86
N CYS A 89 7.95 -7.50 -9.87
CA CYS A 89 6.96 -8.42 -10.42
C CYS A 89 7.18 -8.66 -11.93
N ARG A 90 7.44 -7.59 -12.70
CA ARG A 90 7.76 -7.67 -14.14
C ARG A 90 8.97 -8.56 -14.42
N ASN A 91 10.00 -8.41 -13.62
CA ASN A 91 11.24 -9.17 -13.72
C ASN A 91 11.11 -10.59 -13.14
N ARG A 92 9.94 -10.97 -12.61
CA ARG A 92 9.69 -12.25 -11.93
C ARG A 92 10.66 -12.51 -10.76
N ASP A 93 11.18 -11.46 -10.15
CA ASP A 93 12.05 -11.52 -8.98
C ASP A 93 11.20 -11.53 -7.70
N ALA A 94 10.76 -12.73 -7.32
CA ALA A 94 9.89 -12.92 -6.16
C ALA A 94 10.59 -12.50 -4.85
N ASP A 95 11.88 -12.72 -4.73
CA ASP A 95 12.64 -12.37 -3.53
C ASP A 95 12.78 -10.86 -3.39
N LEU A 96 13.07 -10.16 -4.48
CA LEU A 96 13.11 -8.71 -4.49
C LEU A 96 11.73 -8.12 -4.19
N CYS A 97 10.68 -8.64 -4.85
CA CYS A 97 9.31 -8.21 -4.60
C CYS A 97 8.92 -8.35 -3.11
N ALA A 98 9.24 -9.49 -2.49
CA ALA A 98 8.98 -9.73 -1.08
C ALA A 98 9.76 -8.77 -0.17
N ARG A 99 11.04 -8.53 -0.44
CA ARG A 99 11.87 -7.57 0.32
C ARG A 99 11.34 -6.15 0.22
N LEU A 100 11.06 -5.67 -1.00
CA LEU A 100 10.54 -4.33 -1.22
C LEU A 100 9.18 -4.11 -0.56
N THR A 101 8.26 -5.09 -0.70
CA THR A 101 6.95 -5.04 -0.05
C THR A 101 7.08 -5.00 1.48
N ARG A 102 7.97 -5.83 2.05
CA ARG A 102 8.22 -5.82 3.49
C ARG A 102 8.76 -4.47 3.98
N VAL A 103 9.75 -3.90 3.32
CA VAL A 103 10.33 -2.60 3.68
C VAL A 103 9.27 -1.50 3.60
N HIS A 104 8.51 -1.46 2.50
CA HIS A 104 7.42 -0.53 2.29
C HIS A 104 6.38 -0.56 3.43
N ILE A 105 5.90 -1.75 3.80
CA ILE A 105 4.90 -1.91 4.87
C ILE A 105 5.46 -1.49 6.23
N LEU A 106 6.69 -1.88 6.55
CA LEU A 106 7.32 -1.53 7.83
C LEU A 106 7.55 -0.03 7.96
N GLU A 107 7.98 0.63 6.89
CA GLU A 107 8.18 2.08 6.89
C GLU A 107 6.84 2.83 7.00
N ALA A 108 5.82 2.40 6.27
CA ALA A 108 4.46 2.94 6.40
C ALA A 108 3.91 2.79 7.83
N SER A 109 4.16 1.65 8.46
CA SER A 109 3.79 1.41 9.86
C SER A 109 4.51 2.34 10.82
N ARG A 110 5.83 2.50 10.67
CA ARG A 110 6.65 3.39 11.50
C ARG A 110 6.14 4.83 11.45
N ILE A 111 5.89 5.34 10.25
CA ILE A 111 5.38 6.71 10.04
C ILE A 111 3.97 6.85 10.63
N SER A 112 3.10 5.88 10.42
CA SER A 112 1.73 5.90 10.97
C SER A 112 1.72 5.96 12.49
N VAL A 113 2.59 5.20 13.16
CA VAL A 113 2.76 5.22 14.62
C VAL A 113 3.26 6.58 15.09
N GLU A 114 4.23 7.16 14.40
CA GLU A 114 4.79 8.48 14.75
C GLU A 114 3.73 9.58 14.63
N VAL A 115 2.95 9.59 13.54
CA VAL A 115 1.82 10.53 13.35
C VAL A 115 0.77 10.38 14.46
N PHE A 116 0.45 9.13 14.80
CA PHE A 116 -0.49 8.84 15.89
C PHE A 116 0.02 9.40 17.22
N ARG A 117 1.28 9.13 17.57
CA ARG A 117 1.90 9.63 18.82
C ARG A 117 1.88 11.14 18.90
N ARG A 118 2.25 11.84 17.83
CA ARG A 118 2.24 13.33 17.79
C ARG A 118 0.84 13.91 18.00
N ARG A 119 -0.17 13.31 17.38
CA ARG A 119 -1.57 13.74 17.55
C ARG A 119 -2.10 13.54 18.97
N HIS A 120 -1.63 12.53 19.68
CA HIS A 120 -2.08 12.20 21.04
C HIS A 120 -1.21 12.80 22.12
N ALA A 121 0.02 13.20 21.86
CA ALA A 121 0.88 13.92 22.82
C ALA A 121 0.30 15.28 23.25
N GLY A 122 -0.57 15.89 22.42
CA GLY A 122 -1.31 17.10 22.77
C GLY A 122 -2.55 16.88 23.63
N LEU A 123 -2.93 15.63 23.92
CA LEU A 123 -4.14 15.27 24.69
C LEU A 123 -3.82 14.86 26.14
N THR A 124 -2.55 14.86 26.54
CA THR A 124 -2.11 14.47 27.89
C THR A 124 -1.81 15.70 28.76
N VAL A 125 -2.67 16.71 28.74
CA VAL A 125 -2.65 17.80 29.72
C VAL A 125 -4.09 18.05 30.17
N CYS A 126 -4.57 17.24 31.05
CA CYS A 126 -5.56 17.57 32.10
C CYS A 126 -5.40 16.57 33.23
#